data_e67f981ab8399070fe750a9013cf20e7
#
_entry.id   e67f981ab8399070fe750a9013cf20e7
#
_cell.length_a   1.000
_cell.length_b   1.000
_cell.length_c   1.000
_cell.angle_alpha   90.00
_cell.angle_beta   90.00
_cell.angle_gamma   90.00
#
_symmetry.space_group_name_H-M   'P 1'
#
loop_
_entity.id
_entity.type
_entity.pdbx_description
1 polymer ?
#
loop_
_entity_poly.entity_id
_entity_poly.type
_entity_poly.pdbx_seq_one_letter_code
_entity_poly.pdbx_strand_id
1 'polypeptide(L)'
;MKKTLSLLLLLALCLSAQAQIPQKEALLQDFHERLYRVGMNMDPYEYLPGPQTPAPKGYKPFYISHYGRHGSRSNWAGEEYAQIQAKYQRAADAGLLTEEGLRTKETIDRLIALHDNMDGRLTPLGAEEHRQIAGRMYANYARVFKKGSKKVTARSSVVPRVLVSMTAFTGELLSRQSDLEISWDTGEEIMKIVSTDSPRPITKAVQALLRERQDKHVPDTLDFQRRVFLRADPSVTGSTKTFMSQTFDMAVGCAAFELGDRIFRLFTDEDLLAYNQIHVLSFYLRQCNSVEYGDDRMPSVNPTIEDIIERADAAIATGETAADLRFGHDYHVLALGSRLGLKGIAERMTAEECLYWPGWRYTPFAANIQLIFYKNKQGNVLVKPLLNERETPVLGLEGGPYYSWEAYKAWLYAHWPKPTTMETVNTF
;
A
#
# COMPACT_ATOMS: atom_id res chain seq x y z
N MET A 1 -34.40 3.16 31.98
CA MET A 1 -33.39 3.76 31.07
C MET A 1 -32.04 3.04 31.06
N LYS A 2 -31.38 2.73 32.23
CA LYS A 2 -30.05 2.03 32.21
C LYS A 2 -30.10 0.62 31.60
N LYS A 3 -31.16 -0.18 31.87
CA LYS A 3 -31.30 -1.55 31.35
C LYS A 3 -31.57 -1.62 29.84
N THR A 4 -32.33 -0.65 29.29
CA THR A 4 -32.58 -0.54 27.85
C THR A 4 -31.35 -0.09 27.07
N LEU A 5 -30.53 0.79 27.64
CA LEU A 5 -29.28 1.22 27.03
C LEU A 5 -28.25 0.09 26.98
N SER A 6 -28.13 -0.74 28.05
CA SER A 6 -27.27 -1.93 28.08
C SER A 6 -27.71 -3.00 27.08
N LEU A 7 -29.02 -3.20 26.87
CA LEU A 7 -29.54 -4.17 25.89
C LEU A 7 -29.27 -3.71 24.45
N LEU A 8 -29.41 -2.42 24.16
CA LEU A 8 -29.10 -1.84 22.86
C LEU A 8 -27.60 -1.91 22.55
N LEU A 9 -26.73 -1.70 23.56
CA LEU A 9 -25.28 -1.83 23.38
C LEU A 9 -24.88 -3.30 23.11
N LEU A 10 -25.49 -4.28 23.83
CA LEU A 10 -25.26 -5.70 23.58
C LEU A 10 -25.77 -6.14 22.20
N LEU A 11 -26.93 -5.64 21.76
CA LEU A 11 -27.46 -5.94 20.43
C LEU A 11 -26.58 -5.36 19.33
N ALA A 12 -26.08 -4.13 19.49
CA ALA A 12 -25.15 -3.50 18.55
C ALA A 12 -23.81 -4.24 18.46
N LEU A 13 -23.27 -4.71 19.60
CA LEU A 13 -22.07 -5.55 19.65
C LEU A 13 -22.27 -6.91 18.98
N CYS A 14 -23.44 -7.56 19.18
CA CYS A 14 -23.76 -8.82 18.51
C CYS A 14 -23.94 -8.67 16.99
N LEU A 15 -24.55 -7.58 16.54
CA LEU A 15 -24.75 -7.29 15.12
C LEU A 15 -23.42 -6.95 14.44
N SER A 16 -22.53 -6.20 15.09
CA SER A 16 -21.20 -5.91 14.55
C SER A 16 -20.33 -7.17 14.48
N ALA A 17 -20.37 -8.04 15.49
CA ALA A 17 -19.66 -9.31 15.48
C ALA A 17 -20.15 -10.24 14.35
N GLN A 18 -21.48 -10.34 14.13
CA GLN A 18 -22.04 -11.13 13.02
C GLN A 18 -21.68 -10.57 11.64
N ALA A 19 -21.52 -9.27 11.50
CA ALA A 19 -21.10 -8.65 10.23
C ALA A 19 -19.61 -8.84 9.93
N GLN A 20 -18.77 -9.07 10.94
CA GLN A 20 -17.33 -9.29 10.79
C GLN A 20 -16.95 -10.72 10.38
N ILE A 21 -17.77 -11.74 10.71
CA ILE A 21 -17.48 -13.14 10.36
C ILE A 21 -17.27 -13.33 8.85
N PRO A 22 -18.15 -12.86 7.95
CA PRO A 22 -17.94 -12.99 6.51
C PRO A 22 -16.69 -12.28 6.02
N GLN A 23 -16.28 -11.16 6.66
CA GLN A 23 -15.08 -10.43 6.31
C GLN A 23 -13.81 -11.17 6.73
N LYS A 24 -13.81 -11.79 7.92
CA LYS A 24 -12.72 -12.67 8.38
C LYS A 24 -12.51 -13.83 7.42
N GLU A 25 -13.58 -14.52 7.04
CA GLU A 25 -13.53 -15.67 6.13
C GLU A 25 -13.02 -15.26 4.74
N ALA A 26 -13.48 -14.13 4.20
CA ALA A 26 -13.01 -13.61 2.93
C ALA A 26 -11.53 -13.26 2.97
N LEU A 27 -11.05 -12.65 4.07
CA LEU A 27 -9.63 -12.31 4.23
C LEU A 27 -8.76 -13.57 4.35
N LEU A 28 -9.22 -14.61 5.07
CA LEU A 28 -8.53 -15.90 5.14
C LEU A 28 -8.48 -16.58 3.78
N GLN A 29 -9.54 -16.53 3.00
CA GLN A 29 -9.54 -17.04 1.63
C GLN A 29 -8.50 -16.29 0.77
N ASP A 30 -8.44 -14.96 0.86
CA ASP A 30 -7.41 -14.15 0.19
C ASP A 30 -5.98 -14.62 0.57
N PHE A 31 -5.74 -14.97 1.85
CA PHE A 31 -4.44 -15.48 2.32
C PHE A 31 -4.14 -16.88 1.78
N HIS A 32 -5.14 -17.79 1.76
CA HIS A 32 -4.95 -19.13 1.22
C HIS A 32 -4.69 -19.13 -0.30
N GLU A 33 -5.24 -18.17 -1.04
CA GLU A 33 -4.93 -17.99 -2.46
C GLU A 33 -3.48 -17.53 -2.68
N ARG A 34 -2.95 -16.67 -1.77
CA ARG A 34 -1.60 -16.14 -1.84
C ARG A 34 -1.12 -15.67 -0.46
N LEU A 35 -0.27 -16.46 0.18
CA LEU A 35 0.20 -16.20 1.55
C LEU A 35 0.97 -14.88 1.72
N TYR A 36 1.58 -14.33 0.67
CA TYR A 36 2.22 -13.02 0.73
C TYR A 36 1.26 -11.87 1.08
N ARG A 37 -0.05 -12.02 0.80
CA ARG A 37 -1.08 -11.02 1.16
C ARG A 37 -1.19 -10.76 2.66
N VAL A 38 -0.73 -11.70 3.49
CA VAL A 38 -0.61 -11.51 4.95
C VAL A 38 0.31 -10.35 5.31
N GLY A 39 1.37 -10.13 4.54
CA GLY A 39 2.32 -9.04 4.69
C GLY A 39 1.78 -7.66 4.30
N MET A 40 0.53 -7.58 3.85
CA MET A 40 -0.19 -6.37 3.48
C MET A 40 0.60 -5.47 2.51
N ASN A 41 1.18 -4.37 3.02
CA ASN A 41 1.96 -3.43 2.21
C ASN A 41 3.33 -3.97 1.76
N MET A 42 3.74 -5.14 2.23
CA MET A 42 4.96 -5.84 1.81
C MET A 42 4.69 -6.93 0.78
N ASP A 43 3.44 -7.07 0.28
CA ASP A 43 3.11 -7.96 -0.83
C ASP A 43 3.62 -7.37 -2.15
N PRO A 44 4.36 -8.14 -2.98
CA PRO A 44 4.69 -7.74 -4.35
C PRO A 44 3.46 -7.44 -5.19
N TYR A 45 3.60 -6.50 -6.13
CA TYR A 45 2.50 -6.08 -6.98
C TYR A 45 1.92 -7.24 -7.80
N GLU A 46 0.65 -7.49 -7.60
CA GLU A 46 -0.13 -8.44 -8.39
C GLU A 46 -1.09 -7.68 -9.33
N TYR A 47 -0.92 -7.86 -10.64
CA TYR A 47 -1.88 -7.33 -11.59
C TYR A 47 -3.18 -8.15 -11.56
N LEU A 48 -4.22 -7.59 -10.98
CA LEU A 48 -5.55 -8.18 -10.95
C LEU A 48 -6.42 -7.49 -12.00
N PRO A 49 -6.66 -8.11 -13.18
CA PRO A 49 -7.48 -7.49 -14.20
C PRO A 49 -8.89 -7.20 -13.69
N GLY A 50 -9.43 -6.07 -14.11
CA GLY A 50 -10.79 -5.63 -13.78
C GLY A 50 -11.55 -5.19 -15.00
N PRO A 51 -12.82 -4.78 -14.85
CA PRO A 51 -13.61 -4.22 -15.93
C PRO A 51 -12.87 -3.07 -16.62
N GLN A 52 -12.95 -3.01 -17.95
CA GLN A 52 -12.45 -1.94 -18.77
C GLN A 52 -13.62 -1.30 -19.49
N THR A 53 -14.36 -0.43 -18.80
CA THR A 53 -15.53 0.25 -19.36
C THR A 53 -15.10 1.12 -20.55
N PRO A 54 -15.68 0.95 -21.75
CA PRO A 54 -15.37 1.78 -22.90
C PRO A 54 -15.65 3.27 -22.64
N ALA A 55 -14.83 4.13 -23.20
CA ALA A 55 -15.07 5.57 -23.08
C ALA A 55 -16.41 5.96 -23.74
N PRO A 56 -17.16 6.91 -23.18
CA PRO A 56 -18.37 7.41 -23.79
C PRO A 56 -18.12 7.89 -25.23
N LYS A 57 -19.14 7.77 -26.10
CA LYS A 57 -19.02 8.09 -27.52
C LYS A 57 -18.47 9.52 -27.71
N GLY A 58 -17.43 9.63 -28.52
CA GLY A 58 -16.79 10.89 -28.86
C GLY A 58 -15.65 11.32 -27.93
N TYR A 59 -15.51 10.72 -26.75
CA TYR A 59 -14.40 11.00 -25.83
C TYR A 59 -13.17 10.18 -26.18
N LYS A 60 -12.00 10.82 -26.06
CA LYS A 60 -10.68 10.19 -26.30
C LYS A 60 -9.73 10.55 -25.16
N PRO A 61 -8.90 9.59 -24.70
CA PRO A 61 -7.88 9.88 -23.70
C PRO A 61 -6.83 10.83 -24.27
N PHE A 62 -6.39 11.81 -23.45
CA PHE A 62 -5.41 12.82 -23.88
C PHE A 62 -4.37 13.18 -22.83
N TYR A 63 -4.63 12.91 -21.52
CA TYR A 63 -3.73 13.23 -20.44
C TYR A 63 -3.87 12.20 -19.30
N ILE A 64 -2.75 11.93 -18.60
CA ILE A 64 -2.70 11.02 -17.44
C ILE A 64 -2.02 11.72 -16.27
N SER A 65 -2.69 11.75 -15.11
CA SER A 65 -2.07 12.08 -13.83
C SER A 65 -1.86 10.80 -13.04
N HIS A 66 -0.63 10.52 -12.64
CA HIS A 66 -0.25 9.28 -11.98
C HIS A 66 0.44 9.56 -10.65
N TYR A 67 0.16 8.72 -9.66
CA TYR A 67 0.96 8.58 -8.45
C TYR A 67 1.27 7.09 -8.22
N GLY A 68 2.56 6.73 -8.07
CA GLY A 68 3.01 5.37 -7.79
C GLY A 68 3.85 5.29 -6.51
N ARG A 69 3.63 4.26 -5.72
CA ARG A 69 4.54 3.81 -4.66
C ARG A 69 5.77 3.17 -5.30
N HIS A 70 6.94 3.22 -4.65
CA HIS A 70 8.11 2.41 -5.07
C HIS A 70 7.77 0.91 -5.15
N GLY A 71 8.48 0.16 -5.98
CA GLY A 71 8.33 -1.29 -6.14
C GLY A 71 8.86 -2.10 -4.96
N SER A 72 8.83 -3.41 -5.11
CA SER A 72 9.36 -4.38 -4.14
C SER A 72 10.77 -4.04 -3.72
N ARG A 73 11.01 -4.08 -2.41
CA ARG A 73 12.28 -3.69 -1.79
C ARG A 73 12.69 -4.65 -0.68
N SER A 74 13.96 -4.70 -0.39
CA SER A 74 14.46 -5.34 0.83
C SER A 74 13.93 -4.62 2.09
N ASN A 75 13.86 -5.34 3.19
CA ASN A 75 13.47 -4.75 4.47
C ASN A 75 14.60 -3.88 5.05
N TRP A 76 14.31 -3.13 6.14
CA TRP A 76 15.24 -2.29 6.89
C TRP A 76 15.91 -3.04 8.08
N ALA A 77 15.82 -4.36 8.12
CA ALA A 77 16.03 -5.16 9.31
C ALA A 77 17.33 -5.98 9.26
N GLY A 78 18.38 -5.51 8.60
CA GLY A 78 19.62 -6.27 8.44
C GLY A 78 20.20 -6.81 9.75
N GLU A 79 20.21 -6.02 10.82
CA GLU A 79 20.66 -6.46 12.14
C GLU A 79 19.71 -7.48 12.78
N GLU A 80 18.40 -7.27 12.69
CA GLU A 80 17.38 -8.19 13.21
C GLU A 80 17.39 -9.51 12.43
N TYR A 81 17.64 -9.47 11.13
CA TYR A 81 17.80 -10.62 10.27
C TYR A 81 19.03 -11.47 10.66
N ALA A 82 20.15 -10.83 10.95
CA ALA A 82 21.35 -11.52 11.44
C ALA A 82 21.09 -12.18 12.80
N GLN A 83 20.34 -11.54 13.69
CA GLN A 83 19.99 -12.11 14.99
C GLN A 83 19.14 -13.36 14.88
N ILE A 84 18.10 -13.37 14.03
CA ILE A 84 17.25 -14.58 13.87
C ILE A 84 18.01 -15.70 13.16
N GLN A 85 18.87 -15.40 12.18
CA GLN A 85 19.74 -16.37 11.56
C GLN A 85 20.62 -17.06 12.58
N ALA A 86 21.28 -16.28 13.45
CA ALA A 86 22.13 -16.83 14.51
C ALA A 86 21.35 -17.72 15.49
N LYS A 87 20.07 -17.43 15.75
CA LYS A 87 19.21 -18.28 16.60
C LYS A 87 18.89 -19.60 15.89
N TYR A 88 18.54 -19.56 14.61
CA TYR A 88 18.31 -20.78 13.82
C TYR A 88 19.60 -21.63 13.72
N GLN A 89 20.75 -20.99 13.55
CA GLN A 89 22.03 -21.70 13.50
C GLN A 89 22.31 -22.41 14.82
N ARG A 90 22.19 -21.71 15.99
CA ARG A 90 22.39 -22.34 17.30
C ARG A 90 21.41 -23.49 17.54
N ALA A 91 20.16 -23.35 17.12
CA ALA A 91 19.17 -24.43 17.26
C ALA A 91 19.50 -25.64 16.39
N ALA A 92 20.04 -25.42 15.18
CA ALA A 92 20.52 -26.50 14.29
C ALA A 92 21.73 -27.22 14.90
N ASP A 93 22.74 -26.49 15.38
CA ASP A 93 23.95 -27.02 15.99
C ASP A 93 23.63 -27.85 17.25
N ALA A 94 22.58 -27.47 17.98
CA ALA A 94 22.09 -28.22 19.15
C ALA A 94 21.14 -29.38 18.81
N GLY A 95 20.86 -29.64 17.51
CA GLY A 95 19.96 -30.71 17.07
C GLY A 95 18.50 -30.51 17.51
N LEU A 96 18.04 -29.26 17.66
CA LEU A 96 16.71 -28.94 18.16
C LEU A 96 15.67 -28.78 17.05
N LEU A 97 16.08 -28.60 15.77
CA LEU A 97 15.16 -28.30 14.69
C LEU A 97 14.51 -29.55 14.11
N THR A 98 13.25 -29.44 13.74
CA THR A 98 12.57 -30.42 12.88
C THR A 98 13.13 -30.34 11.45
N GLU A 99 12.72 -31.25 10.58
CA GLU A 99 13.02 -31.14 9.14
C GLU A 99 12.50 -29.83 8.54
N GLU A 100 11.29 -29.39 8.94
CA GLU A 100 10.71 -28.12 8.49
C GLU A 100 11.47 -26.91 9.08
N GLY A 101 11.92 -27.00 10.33
CA GLY A 101 12.80 -26.00 10.94
C GLY A 101 14.13 -25.85 10.20
N LEU A 102 14.74 -26.94 9.75
CA LEU A 102 15.96 -26.93 8.95
C LEU A 102 15.72 -26.30 7.56
N ARG A 103 14.64 -26.66 6.89
CA ARG A 103 14.27 -26.05 5.60
C ARG A 103 13.97 -24.56 5.71
N THR A 104 13.37 -24.14 6.83
CA THR A 104 13.14 -22.73 7.15
C THR A 104 14.47 -22.00 7.31
N LYS A 105 15.42 -22.59 8.04
CA LYS A 105 16.78 -22.05 8.19
C LYS A 105 17.45 -21.85 6.82
N GLU A 106 17.40 -22.84 5.93
CA GLU A 106 17.95 -22.72 4.57
C GLU A 106 17.35 -21.54 3.79
N THR A 107 16.03 -21.33 3.93
CA THR A 107 15.35 -20.19 3.27
C THR A 107 15.80 -18.85 3.87
N ILE A 108 15.94 -18.77 5.20
CA ILE A 108 16.46 -17.60 5.90
C ILE A 108 17.90 -17.30 5.49
N ASP A 109 18.76 -18.30 5.40
CA ASP A 109 20.15 -18.13 4.95
C ASP A 109 20.22 -17.57 3.53
N ARG A 110 19.34 -18.01 2.63
CA ARG A 110 19.23 -17.47 1.27
C ARG A 110 18.73 -16.05 1.27
N LEU A 111 17.70 -15.72 2.07
CA LEU A 111 17.19 -14.37 2.20
C LEU A 111 18.29 -13.40 2.64
N ILE A 112 19.08 -13.77 3.65
CA ILE A 112 20.14 -12.94 4.20
C ILE A 112 21.26 -12.73 3.19
N ALA A 113 21.64 -13.78 2.45
CA ALA A 113 22.63 -13.66 1.39
C ALA A 113 22.20 -12.68 0.28
N LEU A 114 20.89 -12.64 -0.06
CA LEU A 114 20.34 -11.70 -1.03
C LEU A 114 20.14 -10.29 -0.45
N HIS A 115 20.01 -10.19 0.88
CA HIS A 115 19.79 -8.95 1.60
C HIS A 115 21.09 -8.18 1.88
N ASP A 116 22.26 -8.80 1.69
CA ASP A 116 23.55 -8.18 1.99
C ASP A 116 23.71 -6.84 1.24
N ASN A 117 23.98 -5.77 2.00
CA ASN A 117 24.09 -4.38 1.51
C ASN A 117 22.82 -3.87 0.79
N MET A 118 21.65 -4.46 1.03
CA MET A 118 20.39 -4.13 0.36
C MET A 118 19.38 -3.41 1.23
N ASP A 119 19.70 -3.02 2.46
CA ASP A 119 18.75 -2.36 3.39
C ASP A 119 17.92 -1.28 2.71
N GLY A 120 16.58 -1.50 2.65
CA GLY A 120 15.62 -0.59 2.06
C GLY A 120 15.77 -0.29 0.58
N ARG A 121 16.64 -1.02 -0.14
CA ARG A 121 16.86 -0.83 -1.58
C ARG A 121 15.83 -1.57 -2.42
N LEU A 122 15.53 -1.03 -3.59
CA LEU A 122 14.68 -1.68 -4.58
C LEU A 122 15.29 -3.00 -5.03
N THR A 123 14.46 -4.05 -5.11
CA THR A 123 14.88 -5.33 -5.70
C THR A 123 14.71 -5.34 -7.22
N PRO A 124 15.32 -6.29 -7.94
CA PRO A 124 15.06 -6.48 -9.38
C PRO A 124 13.57 -6.67 -9.69
N LEU A 125 12.82 -7.39 -8.81
CA LEU A 125 11.38 -7.54 -8.91
C LEU A 125 10.68 -6.18 -8.86
N GLY A 126 11.06 -5.29 -7.92
CA GLY A 126 10.44 -3.97 -7.81
C GLY A 126 10.65 -3.08 -9.03
N ALA A 127 11.79 -3.20 -9.70
CA ALA A 127 12.02 -2.50 -10.97
C ALA A 127 11.15 -3.09 -12.10
N GLU A 128 10.98 -4.42 -12.11
CA GLU A 128 10.13 -5.11 -13.10
C GLU A 128 8.65 -4.77 -12.92
N GLU A 129 8.15 -4.69 -11.70
CA GLU A 129 6.79 -4.23 -11.39
C GLU A 129 6.49 -2.89 -12.08
N HIS A 130 7.40 -1.93 -11.97
CA HIS A 130 7.25 -0.61 -12.60
C HIS A 130 7.31 -0.65 -14.12
N ARG A 131 8.19 -1.48 -14.71
CA ARG A 131 8.21 -1.68 -16.18
C ARG A 131 6.87 -2.26 -16.65
N GLN A 132 6.33 -3.24 -15.97
CA GLN A 132 5.07 -3.87 -16.34
C GLN A 132 3.88 -2.91 -16.24
N ILE A 133 3.80 -2.10 -15.17
CA ILE A 133 2.74 -1.08 -15.02
C ILE A 133 2.84 -0.04 -16.15
N ALA A 134 4.05 0.46 -16.44
CA ALA A 134 4.28 1.41 -17.52
C ALA A 134 3.90 0.83 -18.89
N GLY A 135 4.29 -0.44 -19.14
CA GLY A 135 3.94 -1.17 -20.37
C GLY A 135 2.43 -1.30 -20.56
N ARG A 136 1.68 -1.65 -19.50
CA ARG A 136 0.22 -1.73 -19.53
C ARG A 136 -0.43 -0.35 -19.65
N MET A 137 0.08 0.69 -18.97
CA MET A 137 -0.37 2.07 -19.16
C MET A 137 -0.24 2.50 -20.60
N TYR A 138 0.92 2.27 -21.22
CA TYR A 138 1.13 2.58 -22.63
C TYR A 138 0.19 1.78 -23.55
N ALA A 139 0.02 0.49 -23.32
CA ALA A 139 -0.85 -0.36 -24.13
C ALA A 139 -2.31 0.11 -24.09
N ASN A 140 -2.82 0.38 -22.88
CA ASN A 140 -4.21 0.78 -22.68
C ASN A 140 -4.50 2.22 -23.14
N TYR A 141 -3.52 3.12 -23.07
CA TYR A 141 -3.68 4.55 -23.34
C TYR A 141 -2.69 5.08 -24.38
N ALA A 142 -2.27 4.24 -25.33
CA ALA A 142 -1.29 4.59 -26.36
C ALA A 142 -1.60 5.90 -27.11
N ARG A 143 -2.89 6.26 -27.23
CA ARG A 143 -3.29 7.52 -27.88
C ARG A 143 -2.72 8.75 -27.18
N VAL A 144 -2.63 8.76 -25.83
CA VAL A 144 -2.08 9.87 -25.04
C VAL A 144 -0.66 10.17 -25.52
N PHE A 145 0.16 9.14 -25.68
CA PHE A 145 1.58 9.26 -26.03
C PHE A 145 1.84 9.38 -27.54
N LYS A 146 0.97 8.78 -28.40
CA LYS A 146 1.15 8.77 -29.86
C LYS A 146 0.55 9.99 -30.55
N LYS A 147 -0.59 10.48 -30.09
CA LYS A 147 -1.40 11.51 -30.79
C LYS A 147 -1.49 12.84 -30.03
N GLY A 148 -1.10 12.87 -28.76
CA GLY A 148 -1.05 14.05 -27.90
C GLY A 148 0.34 14.68 -27.87
N SER A 149 0.60 15.44 -26.82
CA SER A 149 1.91 15.96 -26.49
C SER A 149 2.92 14.84 -26.27
N LYS A 150 4.21 15.16 -26.43
CA LYS A 150 5.32 14.26 -26.10
C LYS A 150 5.93 14.57 -24.73
N LYS A 151 5.53 15.69 -24.13
CA LYS A 151 6.06 16.11 -22.83
C LYS A 151 5.47 15.27 -21.70
N VAL A 152 6.33 14.69 -20.88
CA VAL A 152 6.01 13.94 -19.67
C VAL A 152 6.84 14.50 -18.53
N THR A 153 6.22 14.80 -17.40
CA THR A 153 6.98 15.13 -16.18
C THR A 153 7.01 13.91 -15.26
N ALA A 154 8.16 13.62 -14.67
CA ALA A 154 8.33 12.53 -13.71
C ALA A 154 9.02 13.09 -12.46
N ARG A 155 8.34 13.01 -11.32
CA ARG A 155 8.81 13.57 -10.04
C ARG A 155 8.81 12.49 -8.97
N SER A 156 9.88 12.41 -8.18
CA SER A 156 10.00 11.40 -7.13
C SER A 156 10.45 11.97 -5.80
N SER A 157 10.19 11.23 -4.73
CA SER A 157 10.86 11.49 -3.46
C SER A 157 12.37 11.30 -3.61
N VAL A 158 13.15 11.94 -2.72
CA VAL A 158 14.63 11.86 -2.71
C VAL A 158 15.16 10.48 -2.32
N VAL A 159 14.30 9.56 -1.94
CA VAL A 159 14.69 8.22 -1.47
C VAL A 159 15.12 7.34 -2.65
N PRO A 160 16.34 6.75 -2.63
CA PRO A 160 16.93 6.06 -3.79
C PRO A 160 16.04 5.01 -4.46
N ARG A 161 15.32 4.18 -3.68
CA ARG A 161 14.41 3.17 -4.26
C ARG A 161 13.27 3.78 -5.08
N VAL A 162 12.82 4.99 -4.72
CA VAL A 162 11.75 5.68 -5.45
C VAL A 162 12.27 6.25 -6.77
N LEU A 163 13.47 6.83 -6.74
CA LEU A 163 14.19 7.27 -7.95
C LEU A 163 14.38 6.12 -8.95
N VAL A 164 14.85 4.95 -8.46
CA VAL A 164 15.04 3.77 -9.31
C VAL A 164 13.70 3.25 -9.86
N SER A 165 12.63 3.30 -9.04
CA SER A 165 11.27 2.96 -9.51
C SER A 165 10.80 3.89 -10.61
N MET A 166 10.97 5.21 -10.44
CA MET A 166 10.64 6.22 -11.46
C MET A 166 11.41 5.98 -12.76
N THR A 167 12.71 5.71 -12.66
CA THR A 167 13.53 5.47 -13.87
C THR A 167 13.18 4.16 -14.57
N ALA A 168 12.83 3.10 -13.84
CA ALA A 168 12.35 1.85 -14.43
C ALA A 168 11.02 2.06 -15.20
N PHE A 169 10.09 2.81 -14.61
CA PHE A 169 8.81 3.15 -15.24
C PHE A 169 8.99 3.99 -16.50
N THR A 170 9.74 5.08 -16.39
CA THR A 170 9.96 6.02 -17.52
C THR A 170 10.82 5.41 -18.62
N GLY A 171 11.79 4.56 -18.27
CA GLY A 171 12.58 3.78 -19.22
C GLY A 171 11.72 2.86 -20.10
N GLU A 172 10.73 2.21 -19.50
CA GLU A 172 9.77 1.39 -20.26
C GLU A 172 8.89 2.26 -21.18
N LEU A 173 8.42 3.43 -20.74
CA LEU A 173 7.69 4.35 -21.62
C LEU A 173 8.54 4.78 -22.81
N LEU A 174 9.82 5.12 -22.60
CA LEU A 174 10.76 5.48 -23.68
C LEU A 174 11.05 4.32 -24.61
N SER A 175 11.12 3.09 -24.11
CA SER A 175 11.29 1.91 -24.98
C SER A 175 10.10 1.68 -25.91
N ARG A 176 8.89 2.08 -25.48
CA ARG A 176 7.65 1.99 -26.26
C ARG A 176 7.44 3.18 -27.21
N GLN A 177 7.93 4.35 -26.81
CA GLN A 177 7.73 5.60 -27.51
C GLN A 177 8.99 6.48 -27.34
N SER A 178 9.95 6.32 -28.21
CA SER A 178 11.30 6.91 -28.08
C SER A 178 11.36 8.43 -28.30
N ASP A 179 10.29 9.03 -28.84
CA ASP A 179 10.17 10.47 -29.06
C ASP A 179 9.46 11.20 -27.90
N LEU A 180 9.30 10.55 -26.73
CA LEU A 180 8.81 11.22 -25.53
C LEU A 180 9.90 12.16 -24.96
N GLU A 181 9.48 13.34 -24.57
CA GLU A 181 10.29 14.35 -23.88
C GLU A 181 10.01 14.25 -22.37
N ILE A 182 10.80 13.44 -21.67
CA ILE A 182 10.60 13.23 -20.23
C ILE A 182 11.53 14.15 -19.44
N SER A 183 10.96 14.96 -18.55
CA SER A 183 11.70 15.68 -17.52
C SER A 183 11.65 14.92 -16.21
N TRP A 184 12.79 14.75 -15.55
CA TRP A 184 12.91 14.12 -14.23
C TRP A 184 13.25 15.17 -13.19
N ASP A 185 12.58 15.09 -12.03
CA ASP A 185 12.82 16.01 -10.92
C ASP A 185 12.68 15.31 -9.56
N THR A 186 13.46 15.77 -8.59
CA THR A 186 13.44 15.35 -7.19
C THR A 186 14.02 16.48 -6.31
N GLY A 187 13.65 16.52 -5.05
CA GLY A 187 14.12 17.52 -4.12
C GLY A 187 13.13 17.82 -3.01
N GLU A 188 13.50 18.71 -2.09
CA GLU A 188 12.69 19.04 -0.90
C GLU A 188 11.30 19.59 -1.26
N GLU A 189 11.20 20.43 -2.31
CA GLU A 189 9.89 20.94 -2.75
C GLU A 189 9.00 19.84 -3.32
N ILE A 190 9.61 18.86 -4.01
CA ILE A 190 8.89 17.71 -4.55
C ILE A 190 8.37 16.79 -3.43
N MET A 191 9.10 16.68 -2.31
CA MET A 191 8.69 15.89 -1.15
C MET A 191 7.31 16.30 -0.64
N LYS A 192 6.96 17.57 -0.68
CA LYS A 192 5.65 18.09 -0.24
C LYS A 192 4.46 17.49 -1.00
N ILE A 193 4.68 17.07 -2.24
CA ILE A 193 3.64 16.53 -3.11
C ILE A 193 3.74 15.01 -3.35
N VAL A 194 4.82 14.37 -2.91
CA VAL A 194 5.02 12.92 -3.14
C VAL A 194 5.30 12.11 -1.88
N SER A 195 5.49 12.76 -0.72
CA SER A 195 5.93 12.05 0.49
C SER A 195 5.49 12.77 1.78
N THR A 196 4.22 12.67 2.13
CA THR A 196 3.71 13.22 3.40
C THR A 196 3.24 12.08 4.30
N ASP A 197 3.90 11.88 5.43
CA ASP A 197 3.52 10.87 6.43
C ASP A 197 2.49 11.44 7.42
N SER A 198 2.02 10.57 8.29
CA SER A 198 1.10 10.91 9.36
C SER A 198 1.73 11.88 10.38
N PRO A 199 0.99 12.87 10.87
CA PRO A 199 1.45 13.74 11.95
C PRO A 199 1.94 12.95 13.17
N ARG A 200 3.00 13.43 13.83
CA ARG A 200 3.59 12.77 15.00
C ARG A 200 2.60 12.44 16.13
N PRO A 201 1.62 13.31 16.48
CA PRO A 201 0.62 12.98 17.50
C PRO A 201 -0.17 11.72 17.18
N ILE A 202 -0.62 11.57 15.91
CA ILE A 202 -1.34 10.37 15.44
C ILE A 202 -0.44 9.15 15.56
N THR A 203 0.80 9.24 15.08
CA THR A 203 1.77 8.14 15.16
C THR A 203 1.97 7.67 16.60
N LYS A 204 2.12 8.58 17.57
CA LYS A 204 2.27 8.25 18.99
C LYS A 204 1.01 7.59 19.56
N ALA A 205 -0.18 8.11 19.24
CA ALA A 205 -1.44 7.56 19.71
C ALA A 205 -1.67 6.13 19.20
N VAL A 206 -1.44 5.91 17.89
CA VAL A 206 -1.57 4.57 17.30
C VAL A 206 -0.52 3.60 17.85
N GLN A 207 0.72 4.02 18.08
CA GLN A 207 1.73 3.18 18.73
C GLN A 207 1.34 2.77 20.16
N ALA A 208 0.69 3.66 20.93
CA ALA A 208 0.17 3.32 22.24
C ALA A 208 -0.93 2.26 22.18
N LEU A 209 -1.89 2.43 21.25
CA LEU A 209 -2.95 1.46 20.99
C LEU A 209 -2.39 0.09 20.57
N LEU A 210 -1.40 0.06 19.69
CA LEU A 210 -0.78 -1.18 19.22
C LEU A 210 -0.09 -1.93 20.36
N ARG A 211 0.62 -1.24 21.26
CA ARG A 211 1.23 -1.86 22.44
C ARG A 211 0.17 -2.51 23.35
N GLU A 212 -0.92 -1.82 23.62
CA GLU A 212 -2.02 -2.38 24.42
C GLU A 212 -2.63 -3.63 23.78
N ARG A 213 -2.77 -3.62 22.44
CA ARG A 213 -3.36 -4.76 21.73
C ARG A 213 -2.40 -5.94 21.56
N GLN A 214 -1.11 -5.70 21.37
CA GLN A 214 -0.11 -6.77 21.30
C GLN A 214 -0.11 -7.65 22.56
N ASP A 215 -0.37 -7.07 23.73
CA ASP A 215 -0.46 -7.84 24.98
C ASP A 215 -1.70 -8.74 25.04
N LYS A 216 -2.78 -8.36 24.32
CA LYS A 216 -4.06 -9.09 24.29
C LYS A 216 -4.16 -10.13 23.16
N HIS A 217 -3.44 -9.95 22.07
CA HIS A 217 -3.50 -10.78 20.86
C HIS A 217 -2.19 -11.53 20.63
N VAL A 218 -1.69 -12.18 21.69
CA VAL A 218 -0.52 -13.04 21.57
C VAL A 218 -0.92 -14.32 20.86
N PRO A 219 -0.38 -14.63 19.66
CA PRO A 219 -0.58 -15.92 19.04
C PRO A 219 -0.16 -17.05 19.98
N ASP A 220 -0.91 -18.17 19.97
CA ASP A 220 -0.48 -19.37 20.65
C ASP A 220 0.80 -19.91 19.95
N THR A 221 1.88 -19.99 20.71
CA THR A 221 3.17 -20.42 20.15
C THR A 221 3.32 -21.93 20.03
N LEU A 222 2.37 -22.73 20.54
CA LEU A 222 2.51 -24.20 20.63
C LEU A 222 2.59 -24.88 19.26
N ASP A 223 1.72 -24.50 18.32
CA ASP A 223 1.73 -25.09 16.98
C ASP A 223 2.96 -24.69 16.19
N PHE A 224 3.36 -23.44 16.29
CA PHE A 224 4.63 -22.96 15.72
C PHE A 224 5.83 -23.74 16.29
N GLN A 225 5.89 -23.92 17.63
CA GLN A 225 6.95 -24.70 18.29
C GLN A 225 7.04 -26.11 17.75
N ARG A 226 5.90 -26.82 17.67
CA ARG A 226 5.84 -28.22 17.19
C ARG A 226 6.30 -28.36 15.74
N ARG A 227 6.05 -27.34 14.91
CA ARG A 227 6.48 -27.35 13.49
C ARG A 227 7.96 -27.07 13.35
N VAL A 228 8.54 -26.20 14.17
CA VAL A 228 9.95 -25.75 14.03
C VAL A 228 10.90 -26.58 14.87
N PHE A 229 10.50 -27.03 16.08
CA PHE A 229 11.38 -27.65 17.05
C PHE A 229 10.97 -29.08 17.40
N LEU A 230 11.96 -29.98 17.46
CA LEU A 230 11.83 -31.28 18.11
C LEU A 230 11.64 -31.10 19.62
N ARG A 231 12.33 -30.12 20.18
CA ARG A 231 12.24 -29.67 21.56
C ARG A 231 12.60 -28.18 21.61
N ALA A 232 11.70 -27.36 22.14
CA ALA A 232 12.01 -25.97 22.37
C ALA A 232 12.98 -25.81 23.55
N ASP A 233 14.00 -24.97 23.36
CA ASP A 233 14.98 -24.63 24.38
C ASP A 233 15.22 -23.13 24.44
N PRO A 234 14.55 -22.41 25.37
CA PRO A 234 14.69 -20.96 25.46
C PRO A 234 16.11 -20.48 25.77
N SER A 235 16.99 -21.33 26.32
CA SER A 235 18.40 -20.96 26.54
C SER A 235 19.17 -20.79 25.23
N VAL A 236 18.70 -21.45 24.15
CA VAL A 236 19.31 -21.43 22.80
C VAL A 236 18.64 -20.39 21.92
N THR A 237 17.31 -20.33 21.91
CA THR A 237 16.51 -19.53 20.98
C THR A 237 15.97 -18.22 21.57
N GLY A 238 15.98 -18.09 22.90
CA GLY A 238 15.27 -17.04 23.61
C GLY A 238 13.77 -17.33 23.67
N SER A 239 12.98 -16.30 23.96
CA SER A 239 11.51 -16.41 24.01
C SER A 239 10.94 -16.92 22.70
N THR A 240 10.09 -17.95 22.76
CA THR A 240 9.41 -18.50 21.59
C THR A 240 8.53 -17.47 20.88
N LYS A 241 7.85 -16.60 21.63
CA LYS A 241 7.05 -15.51 21.08
C LYS A 241 7.91 -14.58 20.20
N THR A 242 9.07 -14.16 20.69
CA THR A 242 9.99 -13.31 19.93
C THR A 242 10.57 -14.06 18.73
N PHE A 243 10.92 -15.33 18.88
CA PHE A 243 11.41 -16.15 17.79
C PHE A 243 10.37 -16.31 16.68
N MET A 244 9.12 -16.57 17.05
CA MET A 244 7.98 -16.67 16.14
C MET A 244 7.74 -15.36 15.37
N SER A 245 7.71 -14.22 16.07
CA SER A 245 7.56 -12.89 15.43
C SER A 245 8.70 -12.59 14.46
N GLN A 246 9.95 -12.83 14.85
CA GLN A 246 11.10 -12.64 13.96
C GLN A 246 11.06 -13.58 12.75
N THR A 247 10.56 -14.82 12.92
CA THR A 247 10.37 -15.75 11.81
C THR A 247 9.27 -15.27 10.86
N PHE A 248 8.21 -14.65 11.38
CA PHE A 248 7.18 -14.01 10.54
C PHE A 248 7.77 -12.86 9.69
N ASP A 249 8.64 -12.03 10.27
CA ASP A 249 9.31 -10.94 9.53
C ASP A 249 10.21 -11.49 8.40
N MET A 250 10.83 -12.68 8.61
CA MET A 250 11.55 -13.39 7.53
C MET A 250 10.60 -13.84 6.41
N ALA A 251 9.42 -14.38 6.76
CA ALA A 251 8.41 -14.78 5.78
C ALA A 251 7.99 -13.60 4.90
N VAL A 252 7.72 -12.45 5.52
CA VAL A 252 7.38 -11.21 4.82
C VAL A 252 8.53 -10.74 3.93
N GLY A 253 9.77 -10.80 4.42
CA GLY A 253 10.97 -10.41 3.66
C GLY A 253 11.24 -11.28 2.42
N CYS A 254 10.85 -12.54 2.45
CA CYS A 254 11.02 -13.49 1.32
C CYS A 254 10.27 -13.04 0.06
N ALA A 255 9.15 -12.34 0.20
CA ALA A 255 8.29 -11.95 -0.91
C ALA A 255 9.02 -11.07 -1.94
N ALA A 256 9.77 -10.07 -1.48
CA ALA A 256 10.49 -9.14 -2.34
C ALA A 256 11.67 -9.77 -3.12
N PHE A 257 12.09 -10.98 -2.75
CA PHE A 257 13.15 -11.75 -3.37
C PHE A 257 12.66 -13.07 -4.03
N GLU A 258 11.33 -13.26 -4.12
CA GLU A 258 10.68 -14.41 -4.75
C GLU A 258 11.15 -15.76 -4.17
N LEU A 259 11.44 -15.83 -2.86
CA LEU A 259 11.94 -17.03 -2.19
C LEU A 259 10.85 -18.04 -1.82
N GLY A 260 9.61 -17.79 -2.19
CA GLY A 260 8.46 -18.65 -1.89
C GLY A 260 7.84 -18.37 -0.52
N ASP A 261 6.69 -18.96 -0.30
CA ASP A 261 5.80 -18.71 0.84
C ASP A 261 5.93 -19.73 1.99
N ARG A 262 6.93 -20.62 1.91
CA ARG A 262 7.10 -21.75 2.84
C ARG A 262 7.07 -21.34 4.30
N ILE A 263 7.74 -20.24 4.66
CA ILE A 263 7.84 -19.83 6.07
C ILE A 263 6.47 -19.47 6.63
N PHE A 264 5.55 -18.89 5.84
CA PHE A 264 4.18 -18.61 6.29
C PHE A 264 3.40 -19.86 6.72
N ARG A 265 3.74 -21.02 6.16
CA ARG A 265 3.07 -22.31 6.50
C ARG A 265 3.42 -22.83 7.90
N LEU A 266 4.36 -22.19 8.60
CA LEU A 266 4.62 -22.46 10.01
C LEU A 266 3.54 -21.89 10.93
N PHE A 267 2.72 -20.98 10.45
CA PHE A 267 1.71 -20.24 11.19
C PHE A 267 0.32 -20.83 10.97
N THR A 268 -0.55 -20.74 11.97
CA THR A 268 -1.98 -21.03 11.83
C THR A 268 -2.71 -19.85 11.19
N ASP A 269 -3.95 -20.06 10.76
CA ASP A 269 -4.80 -18.97 10.24
C ASP A 269 -5.01 -17.86 11.27
N GLU A 270 -5.15 -18.22 12.55
CA GLU A 270 -5.26 -17.30 13.67
C GLU A 270 -3.98 -16.48 13.86
N ASP A 271 -2.80 -17.10 13.73
CA ASP A 271 -1.52 -16.40 13.80
C ASP A 271 -1.38 -15.40 12.64
N LEU A 272 -1.69 -15.84 11.42
CA LEU A 272 -1.62 -14.99 10.22
C LEU A 272 -2.56 -13.79 10.34
N LEU A 273 -3.79 -14.01 10.82
CA LEU A 273 -4.74 -12.92 11.09
C LEU A 273 -4.21 -11.97 12.17
N ALA A 274 -3.68 -12.49 13.28
CA ALA A 274 -3.19 -11.64 14.37
C ALA A 274 -2.05 -10.72 13.90
N TYR A 275 -1.08 -11.26 13.17
CA TYR A 275 0.01 -10.45 12.60
C TYR A 275 -0.50 -9.44 11.55
N ASN A 276 -1.40 -9.85 10.66
CA ASN A 276 -1.97 -8.95 9.65
C ASN A 276 -2.75 -7.81 10.31
N GLN A 277 -3.58 -8.09 11.32
CA GLN A 277 -4.40 -7.08 12.02
C GLN A 277 -3.55 -5.98 12.68
N ILE A 278 -2.39 -6.31 13.22
CA ILE A 278 -1.47 -5.30 13.77
C ILE A 278 -0.97 -4.37 12.66
N HIS A 279 -0.62 -4.91 11.49
CA HIS A 279 -0.23 -4.11 10.34
C HIS A 279 -1.38 -3.25 9.83
N VAL A 280 -2.58 -3.84 9.68
CA VAL A 280 -3.79 -3.13 9.24
C VAL A 280 -4.11 -1.96 10.16
N LEU A 281 -4.19 -2.18 11.47
CA LEU A 281 -4.43 -1.12 12.45
C LEU A 281 -3.40 0.01 12.33
N SER A 282 -2.11 -0.37 12.27
CA SER A 282 -1.03 0.60 12.14
C SER A 282 -1.17 1.47 10.90
N PHE A 283 -1.45 0.87 9.75
CA PHE A 283 -1.52 1.60 8.48
C PHE A 283 -2.85 2.33 8.32
N TYR A 284 -3.98 1.67 8.59
CA TYR A 284 -5.29 2.28 8.40
C TYR A 284 -5.48 3.52 9.27
N LEU A 285 -5.21 3.41 10.58
CA LEU A 285 -5.40 4.51 11.50
C LEU A 285 -4.47 5.71 11.24
N ARG A 286 -3.24 5.45 10.80
CA ARG A 286 -2.28 6.51 10.54
C ARG A 286 -2.42 7.13 9.15
N GLN A 287 -2.91 6.39 8.16
CA GLN A 287 -2.74 6.80 6.76
C GLN A 287 -4.06 6.96 6.01
N CYS A 288 -5.15 6.29 6.43
CA CYS A 288 -6.46 6.40 5.80
C CYS A 288 -7.38 7.40 6.51
N ASN A 289 -8.58 7.54 5.98
CA ASN A 289 -9.61 8.40 6.57
C ASN A 289 -10.32 7.70 7.74
N SER A 290 -9.59 7.32 8.80
CA SER A 290 -10.18 6.68 9.97
C SER A 290 -11.13 7.61 10.73
N VAL A 291 -12.05 7.02 11.50
CA VAL A 291 -12.97 7.80 12.37
C VAL A 291 -12.16 8.59 13.40
N GLU A 292 -11.09 7.97 13.95
CA GLU A 292 -10.30 8.54 15.04
C GLU A 292 -9.35 9.65 14.60
N TYR A 293 -8.73 9.53 13.41
CA TYR A 293 -7.61 10.40 13.03
C TYR A 293 -7.70 10.95 11.60
N GLY A 294 -8.72 10.57 10.83
CA GLY A 294 -8.82 10.95 9.41
C GLY A 294 -8.86 12.46 9.21
N ASP A 295 -9.58 13.18 10.07
CA ASP A 295 -9.72 14.64 9.96
C ASP A 295 -8.38 15.37 10.15
N ASP A 296 -7.47 14.82 10.96
CA ASP A 296 -6.13 15.38 11.16
C ASP A 296 -5.11 14.87 10.13
N ARG A 297 -5.35 13.68 9.56
CA ARG A 297 -4.46 13.08 8.54
C ARG A 297 -4.66 13.66 7.15
N MET A 298 -5.91 13.85 6.73
CA MET A 298 -6.23 14.22 5.35
C MET A 298 -5.68 15.57 4.88
N PRO A 299 -5.55 16.61 5.74
CA PRO A 299 -4.95 17.89 5.31
C PRO A 299 -3.54 17.78 4.75
N SER A 300 -2.76 16.80 5.21
CA SER A 300 -1.35 16.65 4.81
C SER A 300 -1.14 16.30 3.34
N VAL A 301 -2.16 15.80 2.63
CA VAL A 301 -2.08 15.50 1.18
C VAL A 301 -2.73 16.58 0.30
N ASN A 302 -3.21 17.67 0.89
CA ASN A 302 -3.76 18.79 0.12
C ASN A 302 -2.77 19.33 -0.93
N PRO A 303 -1.46 19.51 -0.65
CA PRO A 303 -0.51 19.96 -1.67
C PRO A 303 -0.47 19.05 -2.90
N THR A 304 -0.65 17.74 -2.73
CA THR A 304 -0.70 16.79 -3.85
C THR A 304 -1.99 16.94 -4.65
N ILE A 305 -3.11 17.17 -3.99
CA ILE A 305 -4.41 17.40 -4.67
C ILE A 305 -4.37 18.72 -5.46
N GLU A 306 -3.81 19.78 -4.88
CA GLU A 306 -3.62 21.08 -5.56
C GLU A 306 -2.75 20.89 -6.80
N ASP A 307 -1.59 20.25 -6.68
CA ASP A 307 -0.70 19.96 -7.82
C ASP A 307 -1.39 19.09 -8.89
N ILE A 308 -2.24 18.14 -8.51
CA ILE A 308 -3.02 17.33 -9.48
C ILE A 308 -4.01 18.23 -10.23
N ILE A 309 -4.75 19.09 -9.53
CA ILE A 309 -5.75 19.98 -10.12
C ILE A 309 -5.09 20.99 -11.06
N GLU A 310 -4.06 21.70 -10.59
CA GLU A 310 -3.36 22.72 -11.38
C GLU A 310 -2.76 22.16 -12.67
N ARG A 311 -2.10 20.99 -12.58
CA ARG A 311 -1.49 20.35 -13.76
C ARG A 311 -2.51 19.77 -14.72
N ALA A 312 -3.60 19.21 -14.22
CA ALA A 312 -4.69 18.73 -15.06
C ALA A 312 -5.36 19.90 -15.79
N ASP A 313 -5.66 21.01 -15.09
CA ASP A 313 -6.26 22.20 -15.71
C ASP A 313 -5.31 22.84 -16.75
N ALA A 314 -3.99 22.88 -16.47
CA ALA A 314 -2.99 23.32 -17.45
C ALA A 314 -2.95 22.40 -18.69
N ALA A 315 -2.95 21.08 -18.50
CA ALA A 315 -2.98 20.12 -19.61
C ALA A 315 -4.28 20.21 -20.45
N ILE A 316 -5.40 20.48 -19.80
CA ILE A 316 -6.70 20.70 -20.45
C ILE A 316 -6.66 21.97 -21.32
N ALA A 317 -6.11 23.05 -20.78
CA ALA A 317 -6.07 24.36 -21.44
C ALA A 317 -5.08 24.41 -22.59
N THR A 318 -3.86 23.89 -22.39
CA THR A 318 -2.76 24.01 -23.36
C THR A 318 -2.61 22.82 -24.30
N GLY A 319 -2.94 21.60 -23.83
CA GLY A 319 -2.66 20.34 -24.54
C GLY A 319 -1.17 20.01 -24.62
N GLU A 320 -0.30 20.67 -23.86
CA GLU A 320 1.16 20.56 -23.97
C GLU A 320 1.77 19.41 -23.15
N THR A 321 1.02 18.77 -22.25
CA THR A 321 1.50 17.67 -21.40
C THR A 321 0.72 16.40 -21.65
N ALA A 322 1.42 15.29 -21.88
CA ALA A 322 0.83 13.95 -22.03
C ALA A 322 0.59 13.29 -20.66
N ALA A 323 1.55 13.39 -19.75
CA ALA A 323 1.41 12.82 -18.43
C ALA A 323 2.24 13.55 -17.37
N ASP A 324 1.69 13.60 -16.15
CA ASP A 324 2.38 13.98 -14.92
C ASP A 324 2.48 12.75 -14.02
N LEU A 325 3.71 12.26 -13.83
CA LEU A 325 4.02 11.06 -13.07
C LEU A 325 4.65 11.45 -11.73
N ARG A 326 4.09 10.92 -10.63
CA ARG A 326 4.58 11.12 -9.27
C ARG A 326 4.95 9.77 -8.66
N PHE A 327 6.07 9.72 -7.94
CA PHE A 327 6.54 8.50 -7.30
C PHE A 327 6.89 8.75 -5.84
N GLY A 328 6.39 7.90 -4.95
CA GLY A 328 6.57 8.05 -3.51
C GLY A 328 6.38 6.75 -2.75
N HIS A 329 5.50 6.77 -1.74
CA HIS A 329 5.42 5.76 -0.69
C HIS A 329 3.98 5.28 -0.45
N ASP A 330 3.85 4.14 0.25
CA ASP A 330 2.58 3.50 0.64
C ASP A 330 1.68 4.41 1.47
N TYR A 331 2.23 5.05 2.50
CA TYR A 331 1.49 5.96 3.37
C TYR A 331 0.86 7.13 2.59
N HIS A 332 1.51 7.58 1.54
CA HIS A 332 0.98 8.66 0.71
C HIS A 332 -0.09 8.16 -0.27
N VAL A 333 0.07 6.95 -0.86
CA VAL A 333 -0.97 6.32 -1.70
C VAL A 333 -2.28 6.20 -0.93
N LEU A 334 -2.22 5.73 0.33
CA LEU A 334 -3.39 5.53 1.17
C LEU A 334 -4.09 6.86 1.49
N ALA A 335 -3.34 7.85 1.92
CA ALA A 335 -3.90 9.16 2.23
C ALA A 335 -4.44 9.88 0.97
N LEU A 336 -3.71 9.81 -0.15
CA LEU A 336 -4.14 10.36 -1.42
C LEU A 336 -5.40 9.68 -1.94
N GLY A 337 -5.43 8.33 -1.92
CA GLY A 337 -6.61 7.56 -2.32
C GLY A 337 -7.84 7.84 -1.45
N SER A 338 -7.64 7.98 -0.12
CA SER A 338 -8.70 8.42 0.79
C SER A 338 -9.22 9.81 0.43
N ARG A 339 -8.31 10.75 0.17
CA ARG A 339 -8.64 12.15 -0.14
C ARG A 339 -9.29 12.32 -1.52
N LEU A 340 -8.94 11.45 -2.48
CA LEU A 340 -9.58 11.35 -3.79
C LEU A 340 -10.94 10.63 -3.73
N GLY A 341 -11.36 10.13 -2.58
CA GLY A 341 -12.62 9.41 -2.40
C GLY A 341 -12.66 8.02 -3.01
N LEU A 342 -11.53 7.39 -3.27
CA LEU A 342 -11.46 6.10 -3.95
C LEU A 342 -12.02 4.98 -3.07
N LYS A 343 -13.05 4.28 -3.57
CA LYS A 343 -13.69 3.16 -2.88
C LYS A 343 -12.65 2.09 -2.52
N GLY A 344 -12.74 1.56 -1.29
CA GLY A 344 -11.82 0.59 -0.72
C GLY A 344 -10.76 1.21 0.19
N ILE A 345 -10.42 2.50 -0.02
CA ILE A 345 -9.49 3.24 0.84
C ILE A 345 -10.20 4.40 1.56
N ALA A 346 -11.19 5.01 0.92
CA ALA A 346 -11.82 6.22 1.41
C ALA A 346 -12.96 5.98 2.41
N GLU A 347 -13.37 4.76 2.63
CA GLU A 347 -14.33 4.39 3.67
C GLU A 347 -13.83 4.89 5.03
N ARG A 348 -14.75 5.42 5.85
CA ARG A 348 -14.42 5.91 7.17
C ARG A 348 -14.74 4.85 8.21
N MET A 349 -13.73 4.09 8.65
CA MET A 349 -13.85 2.98 9.59
C MET A 349 -13.16 3.32 10.92
N THR A 350 -13.68 2.74 12.00
CA THR A 350 -13.05 2.73 13.33
C THR A 350 -11.91 1.70 13.41
N ALA A 351 -11.13 1.77 14.49
CA ALA A 351 -10.09 0.78 14.80
C ALA A 351 -10.60 -0.66 14.87
N GLU A 352 -11.87 -0.87 15.21
CA GLU A 352 -12.47 -2.22 15.25
C GLU A 352 -12.98 -2.66 13.88
N GLU A 353 -13.59 -1.76 13.12
CA GLU A 353 -14.15 -2.06 11.81
C GLU A 353 -13.07 -2.36 10.76
N CYS A 354 -11.89 -1.72 10.87
CA CYS A 354 -10.80 -1.92 9.93
C CYS A 354 -10.02 -3.23 10.10
N LEU A 355 -10.24 -4.02 11.16
CA LEU A 355 -9.44 -5.22 11.47
C LEU A 355 -9.38 -6.26 10.35
N TYR A 356 -10.40 -6.32 9.50
CA TYR A 356 -10.46 -7.23 8.35
C TYR A 356 -10.37 -6.49 7.01
N TRP A 357 -9.90 -5.23 7.02
CA TRP A 357 -9.67 -4.48 5.80
C TRP A 357 -8.57 -5.14 4.95
N PRO A 358 -8.85 -5.47 3.68
CA PRO A 358 -7.88 -6.16 2.83
C PRO A 358 -6.82 -5.20 2.29
N GLY A 359 -5.99 -4.64 3.17
CA GLY A 359 -4.99 -3.62 2.85
C GLY A 359 -4.01 -4.03 1.76
N TRP A 360 -3.71 -5.34 1.64
CA TRP A 360 -2.90 -5.91 0.56
C TRP A 360 -3.42 -5.55 -0.84
N ARG A 361 -4.73 -5.41 -0.99
CA ARG A 361 -5.38 -5.09 -2.27
C ARG A 361 -5.15 -3.64 -2.70
N TYR A 362 -4.91 -2.75 -1.76
CA TYR A 362 -4.86 -1.31 -1.99
C TYR A 362 -3.46 -0.73 -1.93
N THR A 363 -2.59 -1.31 -1.12
CA THR A 363 -1.24 -0.80 -0.90
C THR A 363 -0.12 -1.85 -1.03
N PRO A 364 -0.15 -2.78 -2.00
CA PRO A 364 1.01 -3.64 -2.27
C PRO A 364 2.23 -2.80 -2.66
N PHE A 365 3.41 -3.39 -2.83
CA PHE A 365 4.50 -2.72 -3.54
C PHE A 365 4.02 -2.22 -4.91
N ALA A 366 4.61 -1.15 -5.43
CA ALA A 366 4.24 -0.49 -6.68
C ALA A 366 2.74 -0.09 -6.80
N ALA A 367 1.99 -0.06 -5.67
CA ALA A 367 0.61 0.43 -5.67
C ALA A 367 0.52 1.79 -6.35
N ASN A 368 -0.53 2.00 -7.15
CA ASN A 368 -0.62 3.19 -7.97
C ASN A 368 -2.05 3.71 -8.11
N ILE A 369 -2.15 5.03 -8.27
CA ILE A 369 -3.37 5.75 -8.60
C ILE A 369 -3.16 6.40 -9.98
N GLN A 370 -4.10 6.20 -10.89
CA GLN A 370 -4.07 6.83 -12.21
C GLN A 370 -5.38 7.56 -12.44
N LEU A 371 -5.30 8.82 -12.78
CA LEU A 371 -6.44 9.61 -13.25
C LEU A 371 -6.29 9.78 -14.75
N ILE A 372 -7.17 9.13 -15.52
CA ILE A 372 -7.13 9.15 -16.99
C ILE A 372 -8.14 10.17 -17.49
N PHE A 373 -7.66 11.19 -18.18
CA PHE A 373 -8.47 12.29 -18.68
C PHE A 373 -8.88 12.08 -20.14
N TYR A 374 -10.14 12.30 -20.41
CA TYR A 374 -10.76 12.17 -21.73
C TYR A 374 -11.39 13.48 -22.17
N LYS A 375 -11.26 13.84 -23.45
CA LYS A 375 -11.84 15.07 -24.00
C LYS A 375 -12.65 14.73 -25.27
N ASN A 376 -13.79 15.39 -25.44
CA ASN A 376 -14.60 15.33 -26.66
C ASN A 376 -14.32 16.52 -27.57
N LYS A 377 -14.95 16.56 -28.74
CA LYS A 377 -14.78 17.68 -29.72
C LYS A 377 -15.35 19.02 -29.23
N GLN A 378 -16.30 19.00 -28.30
CA GLN A 378 -16.91 20.19 -27.68
C GLN A 378 -16.05 20.78 -26.54
N GLY A 379 -14.96 20.11 -26.17
CA GLY A 379 -14.07 20.51 -25.09
C GLY A 379 -14.47 19.98 -23.71
N ASN A 380 -15.56 19.22 -23.59
CA ASN A 380 -15.95 18.61 -22.31
C ASN A 380 -14.92 17.59 -21.88
N VAL A 381 -14.59 17.57 -20.59
CA VAL A 381 -13.56 16.71 -20.00
C VAL A 381 -14.19 15.75 -19.00
N LEU A 382 -13.82 14.47 -19.13
CA LEU A 382 -14.12 13.43 -18.16
C LEU A 382 -12.81 12.89 -17.58
N VAL A 383 -12.87 12.44 -16.33
CA VAL A 383 -11.79 11.73 -15.65
C VAL A 383 -12.26 10.35 -15.22
N LYS A 384 -11.40 9.34 -15.41
CA LYS A 384 -11.60 7.96 -14.94
C LYS A 384 -10.51 7.61 -13.91
N PRO A 385 -10.85 7.49 -12.62
CA PRO A 385 -9.91 7.06 -11.60
C PRO A 385 -9.64 5.55 -11.66
N LEU A 386 -8.38 5.18 -11.54
CA LEU A 386 -7.93 3.80 -11.36
C LEU A 386 -7.11 3.69 -10.08
N LEU A 387 -7.31 2.62 -9.33
CA LEU A 387 -6.47 2.20 -8.22
C LEU A 387 -5.89 0.82 -8.56
N ASN A 388 -4.56 0.71 -8.54
CA ASN A 388 -3.85 -0.48 -8.98
C ASN A 388 -4.34 -0.97 -10.36
N GLU A 389 -4.45 -0.04 -11.30
CA GLU A 389 -4.88 -0.25 -12.69
C GLU A 389 -6.35 -0.70 -12.87
N ARG A 390 -7.15 -0.70 -11.78
CA ARG A 390 -8.57 -1.09 -11.78
C ARG A 390 -9.48 0.13 -11.68
N GLU A 391 -10.56 0.16 -12.47
CA GLU A 391 -11.59 1.20 -12.37
C GLU A 391 -12.14 1.25 -10.95
N THR A 392 -12.04 2.42 -10.32
CA THR A 392 -12.40 2.59 -8.92
C THR A 392 -13.41 3.72 -8.77
N PRO A 393 -14.62 3.43 -8.23
CA PRO A 393 -15.61 4.46 -7.98
C PRO A 393 -15.13 5.48 -6.95
N VAL A 394 -15.61 6.73 -7.10
CA VAL A 394 -15.46 7.79 -6.09
C VAL A 394 -16.68 7.77 -5.18
N LEU A 395 -16.47 7.62 -3.88
CA LEU A 395 -17.56 7.58 -2.89
C LEU A 395 -18.29 8.93 -2.83
N GLY A 396 -19.61 8.87 -2.87
CA GLY A 396 -20.44 10.08 -2.82
C GLY A 396 -20.44 10.93 -4.09
N LEU A 397 -19.86 10.46 -5.20
CA LEU A 397 -19.93 11.10 -6.50
C LEU A 397 -20.60 10.17 -7.52
N GLU A 398 -21.68 10.64 -8.13
CA GLU A 398 -22.43 9.88 -9.13
C GLU A 398 -21.77 9.95 -10.53
N GLY A 399 -22.13 9.01 -11.42
CA GLY A 399 -21.74 9.02 -12.84
C GLY A 399 -20.47 8.23 -13.19
N GLY A 400 -19.93 7.43 -12.25
CA GLY A 400 -18.75 6.60 -12.51
C GLY A 400 -18.95 5.55 -13.60
N PRO A 401 -17.86 5.03 -14.18
CA PRO A 401 -16.45 5.33 -13.86
C PRO A 401 -15.89 6.60 -14.54
N TYR A 402 -16.69 7.31 -15.36
CA TYR A 402 -16.31 8.52 -16.06
C TYR A 402 -16.99 9.73 -15.42
N TYR A 403 -16.25 10.49 -14.61
CA TYR A 403 -16.79 11.67 -13.91
C TYR A 403 -16.49 12.93 -14.72
N SER A 404 -17.43 13.90 -14.75
CA SER A 404 -17.11 15.24 -15.21
C SER A 404 -15.96 15.80 -14.36
N TRP A 405 -14.90 16.33 -14.99
CA TRP A 405 -13.77 16.91 -14.26
C TRP A 405 -14.21 18.06 -13.37
N GLU A 406 -15.09 18.92 -13.85
CA GLU A 406 -15.62 20.04 -13.06
C GLU A 406 -16.43 19.54 -11.85
N ALA A 407 -17.26 18.51 -12.02
CA ALA A 407 -18.00 17.93 -10.91
C ALA A 407 -17.06 17.27 -9.89
N TYR A 408 -16.00 16.60 -10.35
CA TYR A 408 -15.03 15.98 -9.45
C TYR A 408 -14.21 17.05 -8.69
N LYS A 409 -13.76 18.11 -9.35
CA LYS A 409 -13.13 19.25 -8.65
C LYS A 409 -14.04 19.87 -7.60
N ALA A 410 -15.30 20.13 -7.96
CA ALA A 410 -16.26 20.66 -7.01
C ALA A 410 -16.47 19.75 -5.79
N TRP A 411 -16.52 18.41 -6.02
CA TRP A 411 -16.59 17.42 -4.96
C TRP A 411 -15.33 17.46 -4.08
N LEU A 412 -14.12 17.51 -4.68
CA LEU A 412 -12.85 17.59 -3.96
C LEU A 412 -12.80 18.84 -3.05
N TYR A 413 -13.24 19.99 -3.52
CA TYR A 413 -13.29 21.22 -2.73
C TYR A 413 -14.38 21.21 -1.65
N ALA A 414 -15.56 20.64 -1.92
CA ALA A 414 -16.62 20.50 -0.93
C ALA A 414 -16.23 19.61 0.25
N HIS A 415 -15.38 18.61 -0.01
CA HIS A 415 -14.82 17.70 1.00
C HIS A 415 -13.41 18.10 1.44
N TRP A 416 -13.01 19.37 1.22
CA TRP A 416 -11.69 19.86 1.61
C TRP A 416 -11.56 19.86 3.13
N PRO A 417 -10.62 19.09 3.69
CA PRO A 417 -10.47 19.02 5.13
C PRO A 417 -10.00 20.38 5.65
N LYS A 418 -10.76 20.91 6.59
CA LYS A 418 -10.33 22.10 7.32
C LYS A 418 -9.35 21.64 8.39
N PRO A 419 -8.19 22.29 8.55
CA PRO A 419 -7.30 21.98 9.65
C PRO A 419 -8.08 22.14 10.96
N THR A 420 -8.17 21.09 11.75
CA THR A 420 -8.51 21.22 13.16
C THR A 420 -7.43 22.08 13.80
N THR A 421 -7.79 22.93 14.75
CA THR A 421 -6.93 23.94 15.39
C THR A 421 -5.73 23.36 16.18
N MET A 422 -5.22 22.22 15.83
CA MET A 422 -3.90 21.76 16.25
C MET A 422 -2.87 22.54 15.44
N GLU A 423 -2.13 23.40 16.14
CA GLU A 423 -0.97 24.10 15.58
C GLU A 423 -0.15 23.12 14.73
N THR A 424 -0.06 23.43 13.44
CA THR A 424 0.87 22.78 12.52
C THR A 424 2.27 23.02 13.06
N VAL A 425 2.76 22.13 13.89
CA VAL A 425 4.17 22.09 14.23
C VAL A 425 4.91 21.62 12.99
N ASN A 426 5.28 22.59 12.14
CA ASN A 426 6.34 22.41 11.16
C ASN A 426 7.59 21.98 11.90
N THR A 427 7.95 20.70 11.79
CA THR A 427 9.30 20.25 12.14
C THR A 427 9.69 19.20 11.10
N PHE A 428 10.52 19.65 10.20
CA PHE A 428 11.40 18.80 9.40
C PHE A 428 12.40 18.07 10.29
#